data_056ae45942745ee1082e02cde22403be
#
_entry.id   056ae45942745ee1082e02cde22403be
#
_cell.length_a   1.000
_cell.length_b   1.000
_cell.length_c   1.000
_cell.angle_alpha   90.00
_cell.angle_beta   90.00
_cell.angle_gamma   90.00
#
_symmetry.space_group_name_H-M   'P 1'
#
loop_
_entity.id
_entity.type
_entity.pdbx_description
1 polymer ?
#
loop_
_entity_poly.entity_id
_entity_poly.type
_entity_poly.pdbx_seq_one_letter_code
_entity_poly.pdbx_strand_id
1 'polypeptide(L)'
;MASIRSGLVTLFAAVLVSCSSGSGSSSSGSGNGDLQASIGPIPLKPSEETTVCMVMPLGNTEDVVLDGFDMKLAPGSHHLIAYLTDAGVTAPNTFACSPFTGVVIGTDVPIAFANAEDISFSFPKGVAMDIPANSNIKIEAHYINATANELQGHGQVTFHTAPKASAPPYQAANFLAAGTVDISIPPNSSYSTGPLFASPPAGTHMVIVTTHEHRLGTRAQVWASAKEGDLSHEITDDRNWASPAWRTLSPQIDFDGTNGLTYQCDWTNTTDQTVTFGESALDEMCIIAGYYYPSQGILGCIGHGCKTRQ
;
A
#
# COMPACT_ATOMS: atom_id res chain seq x y z
N MET A 1 -59.89 45.80 -41.81
CA MET A 1 -59.30 45.93 -40.46
C MET A 1 -59.27 44.55 -39.86
N ALA A 2 -58.15 43.90 -39.96
CA ALA A 2 -57.98 42.48 -39.60
C ALA A 2 -57.33 42.39 -38.26
N SER A 3 -57.97 41.68 -37.32
CA SER A 3 -57.47 41.37 -35.99
C SER A 3 -56.69 40.07 -36.00
N ILE A 4 -55.41 40.12 -35.68
CA ILE A 4 -54.55 38.96 -35.54
C ILE A 4 -54.55 38.54 -34.05
N ARG A 5 -55.04 37.31 -33.77
CA ARG A 5 -54.94 36.68 -32.45
C ARG A 5 -53.62 35.93 -32.35
N SER A 6 -52.78 36.36 -31.45
CA SER A 6 -51.55 35.64 -31.06
C SER A 6 -51.89 34.49 -30.08
N GLY A 7 -51.62 33.29 -30.48
CA GLY A 7 -51.70 32.12 -29.62
C GLY A 7 -50.39 31.92 -28.84
N LEU A 8 -50.50 31.90 -27.50
CA LEU A 8 -49.40 31.64 -26.58
C LEU A 8 -49.22 30.09 -26.47
N VAL A 9 -48.11 29.59 -26.99
CA VAL A 9 -47.73 28.20 -26.81
C VAL A 9 -46.90 28.10 -25.53
N THR A 10 -47.45 27.47 -24.52
CA THR A 10 -46.76 27.18 -23.27
C THR A 10 -45.96 25.89 -23.42
N LEU A 11 -44.63 25.99 -23.50
CA LEU A 11 -43.72 24.85 -23.43
C LEU A 11 -43.59 24.42 -21.96
N PHE A 12 -44.08 23.21 -21.64
CA PHE A 12 -43.76 22.54 -20.40
C PHE A 12 -42.36 21.90 -20.54
N ALA A 13 -41.38 22.45 -19.86
CA ALA A 13 -40.08 21.81 -19.67
C ALA A 13 -40.24 20.74 -18.60
N ALA A 14 -40.17 19.49 -18.96
CA ALA A 14 -40.07 18.38 -18.04
C ALA A 14 -38.63 18.36 -17.47
N VAL A 15 -38.46 18.73 -16.20
CA VAL A 15 -37.21 18.53 -15.48
C VAL A 15 -37.13 17.06 -15.11
N LEU A 16 -36.28 16.33 -15.81
CA LEU A 16 -35.88 14.98 -15.42
C LEU A 16 -34.87 15.14 -14.28
N VAL A 17 -35.31 14.94 -13.04
CA VAL A 17 -34.46 14.75 -11.90
C VAL A 17 -33.81 13.37 -12.03
N SER A 18 -32.58 13.34 -12.51
CA SER A 18 -31.74 12.15 -12.44
C SER A 18 -31.33 11.94 -10.97
N CYS A 19 -31.96 11.01 -10.29
CA CYS A 19 -31.41 10.44 -9.08
C CYS A 19 -30.10 9.71 -9.47
N SER A 20 -28.95 10.34 -9.25
CA SER A 20 -27.69 9.60 -9.27
C SER A 20 -27.64 8.77 -7.98
N SER A 21 -28.04 7.51 -8.11
CA SER A 21 -27.74 6.48 -7.13
C SER A 21 -26.22 6.41 -6.98
N GLY A 22 -25.71 6.60 -5.75
CA GLY A 22 -24.30 6.46 -5.44
C GLY A 22 -23.78 5.10 -5.90
N SER A 23 -22.82 5.14 -6.80
CA SER A 23 -22.12 3.96 -7.28
C SER A 23 -21.29 3.38 -6.16
N GLY A 24 -21.82 2.34 -5.52
CA GLY A 24 -20.98 1.41 -4.77
C GLY A 24 -19.96 0.81 -5.75
N SER A 25 -18.70 0.86 -5.38
CA SER A 25 -17.63 0.22 -6.16
C SER A 25 -17.93 -1.27 -6.25
N SER A 26 -18.25 -1.75 -7.44
CA SER A 26 -18.46 -3.18 -7.71
C SER A 26 -17.13 -3.78 -8.14
N SER A 27 -16.70 -4.89 -7.52
CA SER A 27 -15.70 -5.76 -8.10
C SER A 27 -16.31 -6.42 -9.36
N SER A 28 -15.78 -6.13 -10.53
CA SER A 28 -16.16 -6.83 -11.75
C SER A 28 -15.22 -8.02 -11.93
N GLY A 29 -15.65 -9.22 -11.52
CA GLY A 29 -14.97 -10.45 -11.89
C GLY A 29 -15.26 -10.75 -13.37
N SER A 30 -14.24 -10.65 -14.23
CA SER A 30 -14.29 -11.24 -15.56
C SER A 30 -13.53 -12.55 -15.53
N GLY A 31 -14.12 -13.60 -16.05
CA GLY A 31 -13.51 -14.93 -16.09
C GLY A 31 -12.17 -14.91 -16.83
N ASN A 32 -11.15 -15.55 -16.26
CA ASN A 32 -9.77 -15.61 -16.70
C ASN A 32 -9.13 -14.24 -16.82
N GLY A 33 -8.76 -13.64 -15.70
CA GLY A 33 -8.09 -12.35 -15.80
C GLY A 33 -8.05 -11.58 -14.49
N ASP A 34 -7.78 -10.32 -14.64
CA ASP A 34 -7.56 -9.38 -13.56
C ASP A 34 -8.80 -9.16 -12.69
N LEU A 35 -8.59 -9.18 -11.38
CA LEU A 35 -9.58 -8.74 -10.41
C LEU A 35 -9.28 -7.27 -10.06
N GLN A 36 -10.31 -6.51 -9.77
CA GLN A 36 -10.16 -5.08 -9.49
C GLN A 36 -10.90 -4.68 -8.23
N ALA A 37 -10.31 -3.73 -7.53
CA ALA A 37 -10.94 -3.05 -6.41
C ALA A 37 -10.57 -1.57 -6.39
N SER A 38 -11.46 -0.74 -5.86
CA SER A 38 -11.23 0.70 -5.78
C SER A 38 -11.84 1.29 -4.52
N ILE A 39 -11.27 2.40 -4.07
CA ILE A 39 -11.78 3.21 -2.96
C ILE A 39 -11.87 4.66 -3.39
N GLY A 40 -12.93 5.34 -2.97
CA GLY A 40 -13.18 6.73 -3.32
C GLY A 40 -14.35 6.91 -4.30
N PRO A 41 -14.69 8.17 -4.69
CA PRO A 41 -13.99 9.40 -4.30
C PRO A 41 -14.17 9.77 -2.82
N ILE A 42 -13.09 10.24 -2.18
CA ILE A 42 -13.06 10.72 -0.80
C ILE A 42 -12.80 12.23 -0.83
N PRO A 43 -13.73 13.08 -0.38
CA PRO A 43 -13.48 14.51 -0.32
C PRO A 43 -12.42 14.84 0.74
N LEU A 44 -11.38 15.57 0.36
CA LEU A 44 -10.26 15.95 1.21
C LEU A 44 -10.18 17.46 1.27
N LYS A 45 -10.43 18.05 2.43
CA LYS A 45 -10.29 19.51 2.64
C LYS A 45 -8.81 19.92 2.59
N PRO A 46 -8.53 21.20 2.39
CA PRO A 46 -7.18 21.73 2.54
C PRO A 46 -6.58 21.38 3.90
N SER A 47 -5.34 20.92 3.92
CA SER A 47 -4.60 20.50 5.12
C SER A 47 -5.23 19.32 5.88
N GLU A 48 -6.14 18.58 5.26
CA GLU A 48 -6.73 17.38 5.86
C GLU A 48 -5.82 16.17 5.70
N GLU A 49 -5.67 15.42 6.79
CA GLU A 49 -5.12 14.08 6.82
C GLU A 49 -6.21 13.12 7.27
N THR A 50 -6.37 12.01 6.57
CA THR A 50 -7.35 10.99 6.92
C THR A 50 -6.94 9.62 6.42
N THR A 51 -7.26 8.60 7.22
CA THR A 51 -7.15 7.19 6.80
C THR A 51 -8.53 6.58 6.77
N VAL A 52 -8.88 5.98 5.66
CA VAL A 52 -10.15 5.30 5.46
C VAL A 52 -9.92 3.88 4.98
N CYS A 53 -10.75 2.99 5.47
CA CYS A 53 -10.77 1.59 5.06
C CYS A 53 -12.11 1.24 4.40
N MET A 54 -12.08 0.20 3.57
CA MET A 54 -13.26 -0.44 3.01
C MET A 54 -13.03 -1.94 2.94
N VAL A 55 -14.02 -2.75 3.30
CA VAL A 55 -13.97 -4.21 3.16
C VAL A 55 -14.99 -4.64 2.13
N MET A 56 -14.54 -5.44 1.14
CA MET A 56 -15.38 -5.93 0.05
C MET A 56 -14.99 -7.35 -0.36
N PRO A 57 -15.91 -8.12 -1.01
CA PRO A 57 -15.52 -9.35 -1.67
C PRO A 57 -14.55 -9.05 -2.81
N LEU A 58 -13.49 -9.87 -2.95
CA LEU A 58 -12.59 -9.78 -4.10
C LEU A 58 -13.26 -10.24 -5.39
N GLY A 59 -14.25 -11.13 -5.28
CA GLY A 59 -15.03 -11.63 -6.41
C GLY A 59 -14.49 -12.91 -7.04
N ASN A 60 -13.39 -13.48 -6.51
CA ASN A 60 -12.88 -14.77 -6.93
C ASN A 60 -13.74 -15.91 -6.38
N THR A 61 -14.33 -16.73 -7.26
CA THR A 61 -15.18 -17.88 -6.86
C THR A 61 -14.38 -19.18 -6.70
N GLU A 62 -13.10 -19.17 -7.05
CA GLU A 62 -12.16 -20.27 -6.93
C GLU A 62 -10.82 -19.77 -6.37
N ASP A 63 -9.97 -20.70 -5.94
CA ASP A 63 -8.61 -20.35 -5.54
C ASP A 63 -7.84 -19.81 -6.74
N VAL A 64 -7.21 -18.65 -6.57
CA VAL A 64 -6.36 -18.04 -7.59
C VAL A 64 -4.95 -17.79 -7.06
N VAL A 65 -4.02 -17.63 -7.98
CA VAL A 65 -2.67 -17.13 -7.71
C VAL A 65 -2.57 -15.70 -8.21
N LEU A 66 -1.95 -14.84 -7.42
CA LEU A 66 -1.62 -13.47 -7.76
C LEU A 66 -0.17 -13.45 -8.25
N ASP A 67 0.05 -13.11 -9.51
CA ASP A 67 1.38 -13.01 -10.11
C ASP A 67 1.87 -11.56 -10.29
N GLY A 68 1.02 -10.58 -9.98
CA GLY A 68 1.35 -9.17 -10.01
C GLY A 68 0.15 -8.27 -9.72
N PHE A 69 0.40 -6.96 -9.67
CA PHE A 69 -0.64 -5.97 -9.51
C PHE A 69 -0.24 -4.62 -10.10
N ASP A 70 -1.25 -3.86 -10.50
CA ASP A 70 -1.12 -2.44 -10.82
C ASP A 70 -1.92 -1.63 -9.80
N MET A 71 -1.36 -0.52 -9.33
CA MET A 71 -2.04 0.41 -8.45
C MET A 71 -1.97 1.82 -8.98
N LYS A 72 -3.08 2.56 -8.87
CA LYS A 72 -3.21 3.95 -9.26
C LYS A 72 -3.80 4.76 -8.13
N LEU A 73 -3.09 5.79 -7.72
CA LEU A 73 -3.46 6.67 -6.62
C LEU A 73 -3.70 8.08 -7.15
N ALA A 74 -4.78 8.72 -6.70
CA ALA A 74 -5.02 10.14 -7.00
C ALA A 74 -4.08 11.05 -6.20
N PRO A 75 -3.88 12.30 -6.64
CA PRO A 75 -3.15 13.30 -5.87
C PRO A 75 -3.70 13.45 -4.44
N GLY A 76 -2.80 13.60 -3.48
CA GLY A 76 -3.12 13.62 -2.05
C GLY A 76 -3.13 12.24 -1.39
N SER A 77 -2.92 11.17 -2.14
CA SER A 77 -2.70 9.84 -1.57
C SER A 77 -1.27 9.72 -1.06
N HIS A 78 -1.10 9.26 0.18
CA HIS A 78 0.20 8.94 0.76
C HIS A 78 0.54 7.47 0.55
N HIS A 79 -0.40 6.57 0.87
CA HIS A 79 -0.30 5.15 0.51
C HIS A 79 -1.68 4.51 0.32
N LEU A 80 -1.68 3.38 -0.34
CA LEU A 80 -2.82 2.48 -0.46
C LEU A 80 -2.33 1.06 -0.26
N ILE A 81 -3.01 0.31 0.61
CA ILE A 81 -2.70 -1.09 0.87
C ILE A 81 -3.97 -1.91 0.66
N ALA A 82 -3.84 -3.02 -0.06
CA ALA A 82 -4.87 -4.03 -0.16
C ALA A 82 -4.44 -5.28 0.62
N TYR A 83 -5.31 -5.72 1.50
CA TYR A 83 -5.09 -6.89 2.36
C TYR A 83 -6.09 -8.00 2.02
N LEU A 84 -5.65 -9.25 2.08
CA LEU A 84 -6.57 -10.35 2.39
C LEU A 84 -7.01 -10.21 3.84
N THR A 85 -8.30 -10.35 4.10
CA THR A 85 -8.87 -10.18 5.43
C THR A 85 -9.91 -11.24 5.75
N ASP A 86 -9.94 -11.70 6.99
CA ASP A 86 -11.00 -12.55 7.51
C ASP A 86 -12.23 -11.75 7.98
N ALA A 87 -12.13 -10.41 7.97
CA ALA A 87 -13.27 -9.56 8.32
C ALA A 87 -14.42 -9.82 7.37
N GLY A 88 -15.59 -10.12 7.90
CA GLY A 88 -16.81 -10.22 7.12
C GLY A 88 -17.12 -8.91 6.41
N VAL A 89 -17.69 -8.99 5.21
CA VAL A 89 -18.16 -7.79 4.50
C VAL A 89 -19.30 -7.17 5.30
N THR A 90 -19.01 -6.07 5.96
CA THR A 90 -19.97 -5.39 6.85
C THR A 90 -20.64 -4.20 6.21
N ALA A 91 -19.99 -3.53 5.23
CA ALA A 91 -20.57 -2.43 4.49
C ALA A 91 -19.77 -2.11 3.22
N PRO A 92 -20.41 -1.72 2.13
CA PRO A 92 -19.73 -1.19 0.95
C PRO A 92 -19.24 0.26 1.15
N ASN A 93 -19.37 0.83 2.36
CA ASN A 93 -19.01 2.19 2.67
C ASN A 93 -17.65 2.25 3.36
N THR A 94 -16.94 3.32 3.12
CA THR A 94 -15.69 3.61 3.83
C THR A 94 -15.94 3.93 5.30
N PHE A 95 -14.98 3.56 6.14
CA PHE A 95 -14.97 3.87 7.57
C PHE A 95 -13.57 4.34 7.98
N ALA A 96 -13.49 5.15 9.04
CA ALA A 96 -12.21 5.58 9.60
C ALA A 96 -11.47 4.38 10.20
N CYS A 97 -10.19 4.27 9.91
CA CYS A 97 -9.31 3.23 10.45
C CYS A 97 -7.93 3.84 10.75
N SER A 98 -7.12 3.11 11.51
CA SER A 98 -5.72 3.51 11.73
C SER A 98 -4.83 2.85 10.69
N PRO A 99 -3.83 3.56 10.16
CA PRO A 99 -2.89 3.03 9.18
C PRO A 99 -2.14 1.80 9.70
N PHE A 100 -1.80 0.88 8.81
CA PHE A 100 -0.98 -0.31 9.06
C PHE A 100 -1.48 -1.26 10.18
N THR A 101 -2.64 -1.04 10.78
CA THR A 101 -3.15 -1.89 11.86
C THR A 101 -3.28 -3.36 11.47
N GLY A 102 -3.59 -3.63 10.21
CA GLY A 102 -3.62 -4.99 9.68
C GLY A 102 -2.25 -5.68 9.71
N VAL A 103 -1.17 -4.95 9.46
CA VAL A 103 0.21 -5.48 9.45
C VAL A 103 0.78 -5.58 10.86
N VAL A 104 0.54 -4.58 11.70
CA VAL A 104 1.20 -4.48 13.02
C VAL A 104 0.52 -5.36 14.06
N ILE A 105 -0.81 -5.37 14.13
CA ILE A 105 -1.57 -6.05 15.18
C ILE A 105 -2.74 -6.93 14.69
N GLY A 106 -3.07 -6.89 13.41
CA GLY A 106 -4.17 -7.66 12.80
C GLY A 106 -3.73 -9.01 12.24
N THR A 107 -4.66 -9.72 11.61
CA THR A 107 -4.44 -10.96 10.83
C THR A 107 -4.44 -10.73 9.33
N ASP A 108 -4.60 -9.47 8.90
CA ASP A 108 -4.69 -9.13 7.50
C ASP A 108 -3.33 -9.30 6.79
N VAL A 109 -3.35 -9.88 5.60
CA VAL A 109 -2.14 -10.15 4.79
C VAL A 109 -2.04 -9.14 3.67
N PRO A 110 -1.02 -8.23 3.66
CA PRO A 110 -0.83 -7.30 2.54
C PRO A 110 -0.54 -8.05 1.25
N ILE A 111 -1.40 -7.89 0.24
CA ILE A 111 -1.24 -8.50 -1.08
C ILE A 111 -0.87 -7.51 -2.17
N ALA A 112 -1.14 -6.22 -1.94
CA ALA A 112 -0.65 -5.12 -2.77
C ALA A 112 -0.45 -3.88 -1.91
N PHE A 113 0.60 -3.12 -2.19
CA PHE A 113 0.95 -1.90 -1.47
C PHE A 113 1.49 -0.87 -2.46
N ALA A 114 1.06 0.38 -2.36
CA ALA A 114 1.59 1.50 -3.13
C ALA A 114 1.78 2.72 -2.25
N ASN A 115 2.90 3.39 -2.43
CA ASN A 115 3.26 4.69 -1.84
C ASN A 115 3.72 5.68 -2.92
N ALA A 116 3.25 5.49 -4.14
CA ALA A 116 3.46 6.37 -5.30
C ALA A 116 2.20 6.33 -6.18
N GLU A 117 2.03 7.33 -7.06
CA GLU A 117 0.80 7.50 -7.87
C GLU A 117 0.53 6.31 -8.80
N ASP A 118 1.57 5.76 -9.42
CA ASP A 118 1.47 4.61 -10.34
C ASP A 118 2.52 3.56 -9.95
N ILE A 119 2.05 2.39 -9.56
CA ILE A 119 2.89 1.22 -9.29
C ILE A 119 2.43 0.07 -10.19
N SER A 120 3.37 -0.56 -10.85
CA SER A 120 3.19 -1.83 -11.55
C SER A 120 4.25 -2.81 -11.06
N PHE A 121 3.81 -3.96 -10.58
CA PHE A 121 4.67 -5.00 -10.04
C PHE A 121 4.26 -6.37 -10.56
N SER A 122 5.23 -7.19 -10.92
CA SER A 122 5.04 -8.60 -11.24
C SER A 122 6.06 -9.45 -10.50
N PHE A 123 5.60 -10.55 -9.92
CA PHE A 123 6.49 -11.53 -9.32
C PHE A 123 7.39 -12.18 -10.38
N PRO A 124 8.60 -12.60 -10.01
CA PRO A 124 9.44 -13.42 -10.89
C PRO A 124 8.71 -14.69 -11.33
N LYS A 125 9.06 -15.19 -12.52
CA LYS A 125 8.51 -16.45 -13.01
C LYS A 125 8.65 -17.58 -12.00
N GLY A 126 7.54 -18.24 -11.68
CA GLY A 126 7.50 -19.33 -10.71
C GLY A 126 7.37 -18.85 -9.25
N VAL A 127 6.97 -17.59 -9.04
CA VAL A 127 6.64 -17.03 -7.73
C VAL A 127 5.26 -16.37 -7.83
N ALA A 128 4.37 -16.60 -6.86
CA ALA A 128 3.05 -15.98 -6.81
C ALA A 128 2.50 -16.00 -5.36
N MET A 129 1.51 -15.20 -5.06
CA MET A 129 0.78 -15.29 -3.79
C MET A 129 -0.49 -16.11 -3.94
N ASP A 130 -0.82 -16.88 -2.91
CA ASP A 130 -2.07 -17.65 -2.85
C ASP A 130 -3.23 -16.74 -2.39
N ILE A 131 -4.35 -16.81 -3.12
CA ILE A 131 -5.61 -16.15 -2.75
C ILE A 131 -6.71 -17.21 -2.73
N PRO A 132 -7.23 -17.56 -1.54
CA PRO A 132 -8.32 -18.53 -1.41
C PRO A 132 -9.61 -18.09 -2.11
N ALA A 133 -10.44 -19.06 -2.49
CA ALA A 133 -11.76 -18.80 -3.05
C ALA A 133 -12.64 -17.96 -2.10
N ASN A 134 -13.44 -17.08 -2.67
CA ASN A 134 -14.35 -16.20 -1.95
C ASN A 134 -13.67 -15.29 -0.90
N SER A 135 -12.44 -14.89 -1.18
CA SER A 135 -11.71 -13.98 -0.32
C SER A 135 -12.37 -12.62 -0.21
N ASN A 136 -12.27 -12.02 0.98
CA ASN A 136 -12.51 -10.60 1.18
C ASN A 136 -11.20 -9.84 1.14
N ILE A 137 -11.28 -8.60 0.67
CA ILE A 137 -10.17 -7.66 0.74
C ILE A 137 -10.57 -6.46 1.59
N LYS A 138 -9.61 -5.97 2.36
CA LYS A 138 -9.65 -4.66 2.97
C LYS A 138 -8.73 -3.74 2.18
N ILE A 139 -9.26 -2.61 1.72
CA ILE A 139 -8.46 -1.52 1.17
C ILE A 139 -8.32 -0.47 2.27
N GLU A 140 -7.09 -0.10 2.55
CA GLU A 140 -6.70 0.99 3.42
C GLU A 140 -6.07 2.09 2.57
N ALA A 141 -6.61 3.30 2.65
CA ALA A 141 -6.09 4.45 1.93
C ALA A 141 -5.81 5.58 2.92
N HIS A 142 -4.56 6.03 2.95
CA HIS A 142 -4.11 7.16 3.73
C HIS A 142 -3.89 8.36 2.82
N TYR A 143 -4.58 9.45 3.11
CA TYR A 143 -4.57 10.67 2.34
C TYR A 143 -4.01 11.84 3.16
N ILE A 144 -3.21 12.67 2.49
CA ILE A 144 -2.65 13.91 3.04
C ILE A 144 -2.85 15.01 1.99
N ASN A 145 -3.82 15.89 2.19
CA ASN A 145 -3.99 17.04 1.32
C ASN A 145 -3.14 18.23 1.80
N ALA A 146 -1.90 18.31 1.33
CA ALA A 146 -1.00 19.42 1.65
C ALA A 146 -1.27 20.69 0.80
N THR A 147 -2.35 20.72 0.00
CA THR A 147 -2.67 21.85 -0.88
C THR A 147 -3.66 22.83 -0.23
N ALA A 148 -3.82 24.01 -0.84
CA ALA A 148 -4.82 24.98 -0.43
C ALA A 148 -6.22 24.73 -1.03
N ASN A 149 -6.37 23.70 -1.87
CA ASN A 149 -7.62 23.37 -2.57
C ASN A 149 -8.19 22.06 -2.05
N GLU A 150 -9.50 21.87 -2.20
CA GLU A 150 -10.12 20.58 -2.00
C GLU A 150 -9.62 19.58 -3.08
N LEU A 151 -9.36 18.34 -2.66
CA LEU A 151 -9.01 17.23 -3.54
C LEU A 151 -10.05 16.11 -3.42
N GLN A 152 -10.02 15.19 -4.39
CA GLN A 152 -10.79 13.95 -4.35
C GLN A 152 -9.83 12.79 -4.29
N GLY A 153 -9.67 12.21 -3.10
CA GLY A 153 -8.88 11.00 -2.90
C GLY A 153 -9.53 9.81 -3.63
N HIS A 154 -8.72 9.07 -4.32
CA HIS A 154 -9.16 7.87 -5.03
C HIS A 154 -7.99 6.90 -5.14
N GLY A 155 -8.28 5.59 -5.05
CA GLY A 155 -7.29 4.56 -5.25
C GLY A 155 -7.91 3.37 -5.98
N GLN A 156 -7.12 2.75 -6.86
CA GLN A 156 -7.51 1.54 -7.59
C GLN A 156 -6.37 0.55 -7.56
N VAL A 157 -6.71 -0.72 -7.40
CA VAL A 157 -5.80 -1.85 -7.58
C VAL A 157 -6.38 -2.82 -8.60
N THR A 158 -5.54 -3.27 -9.51
CA THR A 158 -5.79 -4.37 -10.44
C THR A 158 -4.86 -5.50 -10.05
N PHE A 159 -5.42 -6.64 -9.69
CA PHE A 159 -4.70 -7.86 -9.33
C PHE A 159 -4.60 -8.75 -10.57
N HIS A 160 -3.40 -9.06 -11.02
CA HIS A 160 -3.16 -10.00 -12.11
C HIS A 160 -3.23 -11.41 -11.55
N THR A 161 -4.27 -12.15 -11.91
CA THR A 161 -4.56 -13.45 -11.32
C THR A 161 -4.78 -14.55 -12.36
N ALA A 162 -4.51 -15.78 -11.94
CA ALA A 162 -4.85 -16.98 -12.70
C ALA A 162 -5.48 -18.03 -11.78
N PRO A 163 -6.36 -18.93 -12.29
CA PRO A 163 -6.88 -20.05 -11.52
C PRO A 163 -5.74 -20.92 -10.98
N LYS A 164 -5.72 -21.16 -9.67
CA LYS A 164 -4.67 -21.96 -9.02
C LYS A 164 -4.56 -23.35 -9.61
N ALA A 165 -5.68 -23.97 -9.98
CA ALA A 165 -5.75 -25.31 -10.55
C ALA A 165 -5.01 -25.45 -11.89
N SER A 166 -4.87 -24.34 -12.64
CA SER A 166 -4.18 -24.31 -13.95
C SER A 166 -2.83 -23.60 -13.91
N ALA A 167 -2.44 -23.06 -12.77
CA ALA A 167 -1.16 -22.37 -12.61
C ALA A 167 0.00 -23.35 -12.78
N PRO A 168 1.10 -22.95 -13.45
CA PRO A 168 2.32 -23.74 -13.47
C PRO A 168 2.88 -23.86 -12.04
N PRO A 169 3.76 -24.81 -11.75
CA PRO A 169 4.41 -24.92 -10.44
C PRO A 169 5.06 -23.59 -10.03
N TYR A 170 4.79 -23.13 -8.83
CA TYR A 170 5.30 -21.88 -8.27
C TYR A 170 5.67 -22.05 -6.80
N GLN A 171 6.44 -21.12 -6.27
CA GLN A 171 6.68 -20.93 -4.85
C GLN A 171 5.79 -19.82 -4.32
N ALA A 172 5.10 -20.07 -3.21
CA ALA A 172 4.22 -19.08 -2.59
C ALA A 172 5.04 -17.93 -2.00
N ALA A 173 4.68 -16.69 -2.36
CA ALA A 173 5.26 -15.49 -1.80
C ALA A 173 4.43 -14.94 -0.63
N ASN A 174 5.05 -14.06 0.15
CA ASN A 174 4.37 -13.28 1.19
C ASN A 174 5.07 -11.94 1.41
N PHE A 175 4.48 -11.10 2.24
CA PHE A 175 4.96 -9.78 2.59
C PHE A 175 6.06 -9.83 3.66
N LEU A 176 7.07 -8.97 3.50
CA LEU A 176 8.13 -8.73 4.46
C LEU A 176 8.18 -7.24 4.76
N ALA A 177 8.23 -6.90 6.04
CA ALA A 177 8.56 -5.55 6.47
C ALA A 177 9.65 -5.59 7.54
N ALA A 178 10.61 -4.66 7.46
CA ALA A 178 11.58 -4.44 8.51
C ALA A 178 11.57 -2.95 8.89
N GLY A 179 11.75 -2.65 10.16
CA GLY A 179 11.69 -1.27 10.63
C GLY A 179 12.10 -1.12 12.08
N THR A 180 11.99 0.10 12.58
CA THR A 180 12.21 0.42 13.98
C THR A 180 11.08 1.28 14.53
N VAL A 181 10.75 1.05 15.79
CA VAL A 181 9.86 1.91 16.58
C VAL A 181 10.64 2.83 17.52
N ASP A 182 11.95 2.69 17.55
CA ASP A 182 12.82 3.51 18.38
C ASP A 182 13.22 4.79 17.62
N ILE A 183 12.25 5.68 17.49
CA ILE A 183 12.39 6.98 16.81
C ILE A 183 12.10 8.07 17.84
N SER A 184 13.06 8.99 18.02
CA SER A 184 12.89 10.18 18.86
C SER A 184 13.73 11.32 18.30
N ILE A 185 13.11 12.17 17.50
CA ILE A 185 13.75 13.25 16.74
C ILE A 185 13.56 14.56 17.51
N PRO A 186 14.61 15.14 18.11
CA PRO A 186 14.47 16.37 18.87
C PRO A 186 13.99 17.56 18.04
N PRO A 187 13.41 18.61 18.64
CA PRO A 187 13.00 19.80 17.94
C PRO A 187 14.17 20.47 17.18
N ASN A 188 13.87 21.04 16.00
CA ASN A 188 14.81 21.83 15.19
C ASN A 188 16.17 21.14 15.00
N SER A 189 16.16 19.84 14.73
CA SER A 189 17.39 19.04 14.61
C SER A 189 17.31 18.02 13.47
N SER A 190 18.48 17.57 13.02
CA SER A 190 18.58 16.39 12.17
C SER A 190 18.84 15.16 13.04
N TYR A 191 18.31 14.03 12.62
CA TYR A 191 18.45 12.75 13.31
C TYR A 191 18.64 11.62 12.31
N SER A 192 19.38 10.61 12.67
CA SER A 192 19.57 9.38 11.89
C SER A 192 19.41 8.17 12.80
N THR A 193 18.79 7.11 12.32
CA THR A 193 18.82 5.82 13.02
C THR A 193 20.22 5.24 13.10
N GLY A 194 21.11 5.65 12.19
CA GLY A 194 22.27 4.85 11.84
C GLY A 194 21.85 3.54 11.15
N PRO A 195 22.82 2.71 10.73
CA PRO A 195 22.55 1.44 10.09
C PRO A 195 21.89 0.44 11.07
N LEU A 196 20.71 -0.05 10.69
CA LEU A 196 19.97 -1.11 11.38
C LEU A 196 20.02 -2.37 10.53
N PHE A 197 20.14 -3.53 11.15
CA PHE A 197 20.28 -4.80 10.42
C PHE A 197 19.11 -5.74 10.71
N ALA A 198 18.56 -6.34 9.66
CA ALA A 198 17.54 -7.37 9.73
C ALA A 198 18.01 -8.62 8.96
N SER A 199 17.97 -9.78 9.60
CA SER A 199 18.32 -11.07 8.97
C SER A 199 17.07 -11.94 8.83
N PRO A 200 16.44 -11.96 7.63
CA PRO A 200 15.35 -12.88 7.33
C PRO A 200 15.80 -14.35 7.43
N PRO A 201 14.86 -15.30 7.58
CA PRO A 201 15.20 -16.72 7.73
C PRO A 201 15.99 -17.27 6.54
N ALA A 202 16.93 -18.18 6.84
CA ALA A 202 17.69 -18.89 5.81
C ALA A 202 16.76 -19.62 4.82
N GLY A 203 17.15 -19.62 3.55
CA GLY A 203 16.38 -20.25 2.47
C GLY A 203 15.18 -19.45 1.99
N THR A 204 15.05 -18.18 2.43
CA THR A 204 14.09 -17.22 1.86
C THR A 204 14.79 -16.28 0.88
N HIS A 205 14.01 -15.70 -0.04
CA HIS A 205 14.52 -14.86 -1.12
C HIS A 205 13.66 -13.61 -1.25
N MET A 206 14.25 -12.42 -1.28
CA MET A 206 13.53 -11.17 -1.48
C MET A 206 13.59 -10.74 -2.94
N VAL A 207 12.46 -10.32 -3.50
CA VAL A 207 12.33 -10.01 -4.95
C VAL A 207 12.12 -8.53 -5.23
N ILE A 208 11.71 -7.76 -4.24
CA ILE A 208 11.48 -6.32 -4.36
C ILE A 208 11.61 -5.66 -3.00
N VAL A 209 12.06 -4.41 -3.00
CA VAL A 209 12.13 -3.57 -1.80
C VAL A 209 11.68 -2.14 -2.11
N THR A 210 11.02 -1.53 -1.15
CA THR A 210 10.71 -0.10 -1.09
C THR A 210 10.93 0.42 0.32
N THR A 211 11.00 1.73 0.47
CA THR A 211 11.16 2.41 1.76
C THR A 211 9.88 3.17 2.14
N HIS A 212 9.73 3.50 3.41
CA HIS A 212 8.65 4.32 3.89
C HIS A 212 9.09 5.17 5.08
N GLU A 213 8.96 6.46 4.91
CA GLU A 213 9.11 7.51 5.91
C GLU A 213 7.90 8.44 5.84
N HIS A 214 7.78 9.36 6.78
CA HIS A 214 6.82 10.45 6.71
C HIS A 214 7.50 11.77 6.33
N ARG A 215 6.80 12.89 6.51
CA ARG A 215 7.12 14.21 5.96
C ARG A 215 8.46 14.85 6.38
N LEU A 216 9.05 14.42 7.48
CA LEU A 216 10.35 14.92 7.93
C LEU A 216 11.51 14.08 7.37
N GLY A 217 11.19 12.96 6.72
CA GLY A 217 12.14 12.08 6.07
C GLY A 217 12.93 12.80 4.99
N THR A 218 14.23 12.67 5.03
CA THR A 218 15.15 13.29 4.07
C THR A 218 15.94 12.27 3.27
N ARG A 219 16.04 11.04 3.80
CA ARG A 219 16.76 9.96 3.14
C ARG A 219 16.47 8.62 3.79
N ALA A 220 16.10 7.64 2.98
CA ALA A 220 16.04 6.23 3.38
C ALA A 220 16.94 5.39 2.48
N GLN A 221 17.82 4.61 3.09
CA GLN A 221 18.79 3.77 2.39
C GLN A 221 18.61 2.30 2.75
N VAL A 222 18.87 1.42 1.78
CA VAL A 222 18.84 -0.02 1.98
C VAL A 222 20.04 -0.67 1.30
N TRP A 223 20.68 -1.60 1.98
CA TRP A 223 21.78 -2.41 1.48
C TRP A 223 21.47 -3.89 1.57
N ALA A 224 21.91 -4.66 0.56
CA ALA A 224 22.06 -6.11 0.71
C ALA A 224 23.39 -6.38 1.42
N SER A 225 23.34 -6.84 2.65
CA SER A 225 24.49 -6.94 3.52
C SER A 225 24.90 -8.40 3.76
N ALA A 226 26.13 -8.74 3.45
CA ALA A 226 26.66 -10.10 3.72
C ALA A 226 26.68 -10.44 5.23
N LYS A 227 26.71 -9.42 6.07
CA LYS A 227 26.62 -9.50 7.53
C LYS A 227 26.27 -8.13 8.09
N GLU A 228 25.93 -8.07 9.36
CA GLU A 228 25.75 -6.80 10.06
C GLU A 228 26.97 -5.88 9.89
N GLY A 229 26.70 -4.59 9.60
CA GLY A 229 27.70 -3.57 9.37
C GLY A 229 28.31 -3.55 7.96
N ASP A 230 27.91 -4.44 7.07
CA ASP A 230 28.32 -4.41 5.66
C ASP A 230 27.42 -3.46 4.87
N LEU A 231 27.99 -2.38 4.37
CA LEU A 231 27.31 -1.35 3.53
C LEU A 231 27.86 -1.33 2.11
N SER A 232 28.47 -2.42 1.66
CA SER A 232 29.17 -2.45 0.36
C SER A 232 28.24 -2.55 -0.84
N HIS A 233 27.00 -3.02 -0.66
CA HIS A 233 26.04 -3.23 -1.75
C HIS A 233 24.72 -2.47 -1.50
N GLU A 234 24.72 -1.19 -1.86
CA GLU A 234 23.52 -0.33 -1.76
C GLU A 234 22.51 -0.72 -2.84
N ILE A 235 21.25 -0.89 -2.42
CA ILE A 235 20.11 -1.18 -3.29
C ILE A 235 19.38 0.11 -3.65
N THR A 236 19.12 0.97 -2.66
CA THR A 236 18.39 2.22 -2.85
C THR A 236 18.87 3.30 -1.90
N ASP A 237 18.84 4.55 -2.39
CA ASP A 237 19.05 5.80 -1.67
C ASP A 237 17.87 6.72 -2.03
N ASP A 238 16.77 6.58 -1.30
CA ASP A 238 15.57 7.35 -1.53
C ASP A 238 15.63 8.67 -0.77
N ARG A 239 15.30 9.77 -1.47
CA ARG A 239 15.28 11.13 -0.91
C ARG A 239 13.94 11.81 -1.09
N ASN A 240 12.93 11.04 -1.45
CA ASN A 240 11.57 11.50 -1.65
C ASN A 240 10.60 10.61 -0.86
N TRP A 241 10.37 10.96 0.40
CA TRP A 241 9.46 10.23 1.27
C TRP A 241 8.03 10.10 0.70
N ALA A 242 7.59 11.08 -0.12
CA ALA A 242 6.24 11.10 -0.69
C ALA A 242 6.06 10.15 -1.88
N SER A 243 7.15 9.70 -2.49
CA SER A 243 7.12 8.76 -3.62
C SER A 243 8.44 7.97 -3.68
N PRO A 244 8.66 7.08 -2.69
CA PRO A 244 9.86 6.25 -2.68
C PRO A 244 9.87 5.25 -3.82
N ALA A 245 11.07 4.87 -4.24
CA ALA A 245 11.22 3.98 -5.37
C ALA A 245 10.93 2.52 -5.02
N TRP A 246 10.23 1.83 -5.91
CA TRP A 246 10.12 0.38 -5.90
C TRP A 246 11.29 -0.23 -6.65
N ARG A 247 12.11 -1.04 -5.97
CA ARG A 247 13.32 -1.65 -6.54
C ARG A 247 13.13 -3.15 -6.71
N THR A 248 12.82 -3.59 -7.93
CA THR A 248 12.87 -5.01 -8.27
C THR A 248 14.31 -5.50 -8.19
N LEU A 249 14.51 -6.59 -7.48
CA LEU A 249 15.82 -7.17 -7.23
C LEU A 249 16.15 -8.21 -8.30
N SER A 250 17.19 -7.93 -9.10
CA SER A 250 17.68 -8.83 -10.14
C SER A 250 19.22 -8.82 -10.18
N PRO A 251 19.88 -9.87 -9.65
CA PRO A 251 19.28 -11.04 -9.00
C PRO A 251 18.54 -10.68 -7.70
N GLN A 252 17.64 -11.57 -7.27
CA GLN A 252 17.01 -11.52 -5.94
C GLN A 252 18.05 -11.59 -4.82
N ILE A 253 17.67 -11.21 -3.60
CA ILE A 253 18.53 -11.43 -2.44
C ILE A 253 18.19 -12.77 -1.81
N ASP A 254 19.18 -13.65 -1.78
CA ASP A 254 19.07 -14.97 -1.15
C ASP A 254 19.57 -14.88 0.30
N PHE A 255 18.72 -15.22 1.27
CA PHE A 255 19.09 -15.20 2.68
C PHE A 255 19.60 -16.57 3.14
N ASP A 256 20.75 -16.57 3.82
CA ASP A 256 21.42 -17.76 4.33
C ASP A 256 21.38 -17.86 5.87
N GLY A 257 20.72 -16.86 6.53
CA GLY A 257 20.62 -16.76 7.99
C GLY A 257 21.78 -15.99 8.63
N THR A 258 22.80 -15.59 7.86
CA THR A 258 23.90 -14.74 8.33
C THR A 258 23.91 -13.38 7.63
N ASN A 259 23.53 -13.35 6.37
CA ASN A 259 23.29 -12.13 5.59
C ASN A 259 21.91 -11.52 5.86
N GLY A 260 21.67 -10.33 5.33
CA GLY A 260 20.41 -9.64 5.56
C GLY A 260 20.28 -8.33 4.80
N LEU A 261 19.38 -7.51 5.30
CA LEU A 261 19.18 -6.15 4.84
C LEU A 261 19.67 -5.18 5.91
N THR A 262 20.54 -4.25 5.53
CA THR A 262 20.80 -3.07 6.36
C THR A 262 19.97 -1.92 5.84
N TYR A 263 19.36 -1.14 6.73
CA TYR A 263 18.59 0.03 6.36
C TYR A 263 18.85 1.17 7.33
N GLN A 264 18.68 2.39 6.85
CA GLN A 264 18.87 3.61 7.63
C GLN A 264 17.87 4.66 7.15
N CYS A 265 17.33 5.43 8.10
CA CYS A 265 16.49 6.58 7.82
C CYS A 265 17.08 7.83 8.47
N ASP A 266 17.01 8.93 7.73
CA ASP A 266 17.50 10.24 8.15
C ASP A 266 16.36 11.28 8.06
N TRP A 267 16.23 12.12 9.08
CA TRP A 267 15.18 13.15 9.16
C TRP A 267 15.76 14.53 9.45
N THR A 268 14.97 15.55 9.10
CA THR A 268 15.19 16.91 9.59
C THR A 268 13.89 17.41 10.21
N ASN A 269 13.85 17.45 11.53
CA ASN A 269 12.71 17.97 12.28
C ASN A 269 12.77 19.51 12.31
N THR A 270 11.88 20.13 11.57
CA THR A 270 11.74 21.58 11.49
C THR A 270 10.68 22.13 12.46
N THR A 271 10.13 21.27 13.31
CA THR A 271 9.10 21.63 14.30
C THR A 271 9.74 21.98 15.65
N ASP A 272 8.98 22.57 16.54
CA ASP A 272 9.37 22.89 17.91
C ASP A 272 9.05 21.77 18.92
N GLN A 273 8.59 20.61 18.43
CA GLN A 273 8.23 19.44 19.22
C GLN A 273 9.16 18.27 18.90
N THR A 274 9.37 17.39 19.90
CA THR A 274 9.98 16.08 19.63
C THR A 274 9.01 15.23 18.83
N VAL A 275 9.48 14.63 17.73
CA VAL A 275 8.71 13.70 16.90
C VAL A 275 9.16 12.28 17.19
N THR A 276 8.21 11.38 17.38
CA THR A 276 8.42 9.98 17.71
C THR A 276 7.83 9.06 16.66
N PHE A 277 8.04 7.75 16.81
CA PHE A 277 7.35 6.75 15.99
C PHE A 277 5.83 6.87 16.15
N GLY A 278 5.12 6.80 15.03
CA GLY A 278 3.66 6.77 14.99
C GLY A 278 3.11 6.69 13.58
N GLU A 279 1.79 6.51 13.50
CA GLU A 279 1.07 6.24 12.26
C GLU A 279 0.54 7.52 11.57
N SER A 280 0.51 8.65 12.29
CA SER A 280 0.13 9.95 11.73
C SER A 280 1.26 10.54 10.90
N ALA A 281 0.94 11.31 9.86
CA ALA A 281 1.93 12.08 9.11
C ALA A 281 2.68 13.14 9.96
N LEU A 282 2.21 13.41 11.18
CA LEU A 282 2.90 14.26 12.15
C LEU A 282 3.95 13.49 12.95
N ASP A 283 3.85 12.18 12.99
CA ASP A 283 4.84 11.27 13.55
C ASP A 283 5.82 10.81 12.45
N GLU A 284 6.75 9.92 12.77
CA GLU A 284 7.69 9.40 11.80
C GLU A 284 7.77 7.87 11.80
N MET A 285 8.15 7.32 10.65
CA MET A 285 8.42 5.91 10.44
C MET A 285 9.76 5.69 9.76
N CYS A 286 10.36 4.55 10.03
CA CYS A 286 11.47 3.99 9.26
C CYS A 286 11.15 2.55 8.96
N ILE A 287 10.60 2.30 7.80
CA ILE A 287 10.18 0.97 7.36
C ILE A 287 10.75 0.68 5.98
N ILE A 288 11.22 -0.54 5.78
CA ILE A 288 11.44 -1.13 4.47
C ILE A 288 10.43 -2.26 4.28
N ALA A 289 9.87 -2.37 3.09
CA ALA A 289 8.85 -3.35 2.77
C ALA A 289 9.11 -4.01 1.42
N GLY A 290 8.58 -5.21 1.23
CA GLY A 290 8.67 -5.93 -0.02
C GLY A 290 8.05 -7.30 0.04
N TYR A 291 8.35 -8.12 -0.97
CA TYR A 291 7.86 -9.50 -1.06
C TYR A 291 9.01 -10.48 -1.05
N TYR A 292 8.77 -11.61 -0.41
CA TYR A 292 9.73 -12.70 -0.29
C TYR A 292 9.07 -14.06 -0.56
N TYR A 293 9.86 -15.06 -0.87
CA TYR A 293 9.45 -16.45 -1.02
C TYR A 293 10.56 -17.40 -0.56
N PRO A 294 10.30 -18.72 -0.27
CA PRO A 294 8.97 -19.27 -0.06
C PRO A 294 8.29 -18.68 1.17
N SER A 295 6.96 -18.57 1.11
CA SER A 295 6.16 -17.99 2.19
C SER A 295 6.29 -18.78 3.48
N GLN A 296 6.51 -18.09 4.58
CA GLN A 296 6.42 -18.60 5.95
C GLN A 296 5.36 -17.80 6.75
N GLY A 297 4.47 -17.06 6.04
CA GLY A 297 3.59 -16.07 6.62
C GLY A 297 4.14 -14.64 6.45
N ILE A 298 3.53 -13.65 7.08
CA ILE A 298 4.06 -12.28 7.09
C ILE A 298 5.36 -12.26 7.90
N LEU A 299 6.45 -11.74 7.33
CA LEU A 299 7.70 -11.51 8.04
C LEU A 299 7.77 -10.07 8.54
N GLY A 300 7.79 -9.92 9.87
CA GLY A 300 8.06 -8.64 10.53
C GLY A 300 9.41 -8.67 11.22
N CYS A 301 10.31 -7.76 10.85
CA CYS A 301 11.64 -7.63 11.45
C CYS A 301 11.73 -6.32 12.22
N ILE A 302 11.89 -6.39 13.55
CA ILE A 302 12.16 -5.23 14.42
C ILE A 302 13.53 -5.44 15.05
N GLY A 303 14.47 -4.54 14.75
CA GLY A 303 15.88 -4.75 15.06
C GLY A 303 16.42 -5.98 14.31
N HIS A 304 17.30 -6.77 14.97
CA HIS A 304 17.92 -7.93 14.33
C HIS A 304 16.99 -9.12 14.11
N GLY A 305 15.84 -9.17 14.79
CA GLY A 305 14.99 -10.35 14.82
C GLY A 305 13.82 -10.27 13.87
N CYS A 306 13.67 -11.25 12.97
CA CYS A 306 12.47 -11.44 12.18
C CYS A 306 11.55 -12.48 12.82
N LYS A 307 10.25 -12.18 12.84
CA LYS A 307 9.21 -13.10 13.31
C LYS A 307 8.20 -13.32 12.20
N THR A 308 7.78 -14.56 12.05
CA THR A 308 6.65 -14.91 11.19
C THR A 308 5.34 -14.72 11.93
N ARG A 309 4.34 -14.22 11.21
CA ARG A 309 2.95 -14.22 11.61
C ARG A 309 2.13 -14.95 10.54
N GLN A 310 1.37 -15.92 10.98
CA GLN A 310 0.42 -16.68 10.13
C GLN A 310 -0.93 -16.02 10.13
#